data_7c84fb32eecce457dbc40755c07f8ab5
#
_entry.id   7c84fb32eecce457dbc40755c07f8ab5
#
_cell.length_a   1.000
_cell.length_b   1.000
_cell.length_c   1.000
_cell.angle_alpha   90.00
_cell.angle_beta   90.00
_cell.angle_gamma   90.00
#
_symmetry.space_group_name_H-M   'P 1'
#
loop_
_entity.id
_entity.type
_entity.pdbx_description
1 polymer ?
#
loop_
_entity_poly.entity_id
_entity_poly.type
_entity_poly.pdbx_seq_one_letter_code
_entity_poly.pdbx_strand_id
1 'polypeptide(L)'
;MKKKALVLIIVLACISSSFSQKSKIKKDIKMYSQVWDDIINKGQIDLINTTNFDTEITLVSSPENVVGIENFKAYYQNYLTGFSDVTFNIVDVFGQNDKIVKHWNFSGTHSGDFFGIPATGKSIDVDGVTLVRMKNGKIAQEQDFMDNMVFMQQLGLLSNPQNLSVIDGLYKAFAVGDIPTVLGALNDKVVWNEAEGNALADGNPYIGPDAVLSGVFARIGADHEYFNLSDIELHEMSNDQVLATLRYKAKLNKNGVLIDAQAAHLWTLKDGKVTGFQQYVDTKQLDEAKNKQIAQGNGEAENRTE
;
A
#
# COMPACT_ATOMS: atom_id res chain seq x y z
N MET A 1 36.83 19.64 -60.89
CA MET A 1 35.71 20.45 -60.38
C MET A 1 34.45 19.63 -60.11
N LYS A 2 34.01 18.70 -60.96
CA LYS A 2 32.75 17.91 -60.78
C LYS A 2 32.71 17.06 -59.51
N LYS A 3 33.82 16.46 -59.05
CA LYS A 3 33.85 15.66 -57.81
C LYS A 3 33.68 16.50 -56.53
N LYS A 4 34.20 17.73 -56.46
CA LYS A 4 34.06 18.62 -55.30
C LYS A 4 32.61 19.16 -55.20
N ALA A 5 31.95 19.45 -56.33
CA ALA A 5 30.55 19.87 -56.37
C ALA A 5 29.61 18.74 -55.88
N LEU A 6 29.87 17.48 -56.29
CA LEU A 6 29.06 16.34 -55.84
C LEU A 6 29.18 16.07 -54.35
N VAL A 7 30.37 16.19 -53.74
CA VAL A 7 30.59 16.05 -52.30
C VAL A 7 29.87 17.18 -51.53
N LEU A 8 29.88 18.39 -51.99
CA LEU A 8 29.17 19.52 -51.36
C LEU A 8 27.65 19.34 -51.39
N ILE A 9 27.09 18.83 -52.50
CA ILE A 9 25.64 18.54 -52.60
C ILE A 9 25.24 17.42 -51.63
N ILE A 10 26.03 16.36 -51.46
CA ILE A 10 25.76 15.28 -50.53
C ILE A 10 25.82 15.79 -49.08
N VAL A 11 26.80 16.62 -48.73
CA VAL A 11 26.92 17.19 -47.36
C VAL A 11 25.73 18.14 -47.08
N LEU A 12 25.33 18.99 -48.02
CA LEU A 12 24.17 19.84 -47.87
C LEU A 12 22.84 19.06 -47.74
N ALA A 13 22.68 17.96 -48.49
CA ALA A 13 21.53 17.08 -48.38
C ALA A 13 21.46 16.35 -47.01
N CYS A 14 22.61 15.91 -46.46
CA CYS A 14 22.69 15.30 -45.11
C CYS A 14 22.38 16.32 -44.02
N ILE A 15 22.83 17.57 -44.13
CA ILE A 15 22.54 18.64 -43.18
C ILE A 15 21.06 18.99 -43.21
N SER A 16 20.46 19.16 -44.37
CA SER A 16 19.04 19.50 -44.52
C SER A 16 18.11 18.39 -44.00
N SER A 17 18.44 17.12 -44.24
CA SER A 17 17.69 15.99 -43.69
C SER A 17 17.76 15.91 -42.16
N SER A 18 18.92 16.19 -41.56
CA SER A 18 19.10 16.22 -40.10
C SER A 18 18.31 17.34 -39.43
N PHE A 19 18.26 18.55 -40.07
CA PHE A 19 17.43 19.66 -39.57
C PHE A 19 15.94 19.37 -39.69
N SER A 20 15.49 18.78 -40.79
CA SER A 20 14.11 18.37 -41.00
C SER A 20 13.65 17.34 -39.98
N GLN A 21 14.48 16.33 -39.69
CA GLN A 21 14.20 15.32 -38.68
C GLN A 21 14.11 15.88 -37.25
N LYS A 22 15.02 16.79 -36.87
CA LYS A 22 14.96 17.50 -35.58
C LYS A 22 13.70 18.35 -35.41
N SER A 23 13.24 18.98 -36.50
CA SER A 23 12.02 19.77 -36.48
C SER A 23 10.77 18.88 -36.35
N LYS A 24 10.74 17.76 -37.06
CA LYS A 24 9.64 16.79 -37.01
C LYS A 24 9.45 16.21 -35.60
N ILE A 25 10.52 15.66 -35.00
CA ILE A 25 10.41 15.02 -33.67
C ILE A 25 9.98 16.02 -32.60
N LYS A 26 10.43 17.29 -32.66
CA LYS A 26 9.96 18.34 -31.73
C LYS A 26 8.45 18.58 -31.85
N LYS A 27 7.92 18.56 -33.06
CA LYS A 27 6.48 18.71 -33.31
C LYS A 27 5.71 17.50 -32.80
N ASP A 28 6.22 16.31 -33.06
CA ASP A 28 5.62 15.04 -32.60
C ASP A 28 5.58 14.97 -31.05
N ILE A 29 6.68 15.34 -30.35
CA ILE A 29 6.74 15.42 -28.89
C ILE A 29 5.71 16.41 -28.35
N LYS A 30 5.62 17.62 -28.93
CA LYS A 30 4.66 18.63 -28.48
C LYS A 30 3.22 18.15 -28.62
N MET A 31 2.87 17.57 -29.76
CA MET A 31 1.53 17.01 -30.02
C MET A 31 1.25 15.87 -29.01
N TYR A 32 2.18 14.93 -28.88
CA TYR A 32 2.09 13.79 -28.00
C TYR A 32 1.83 14.20 -26.53
N SER A 33 2.64 15.13 -26.01
CA SER A 33 2.51 15.61 -24.64
C SER A 33 1.17 16.31 -24.39
N GLN A 34 0.76 17.15 -25.33
CA GLN A 34 -0.53 17.88 -25.22
C GLN A 34 -1.72 16.94 -25.25
N VAL A 35 -1.71 15.96 -26.16
CA VAL A 35 -2.82 14.99 -26.28
C VAL A 35 -2.97 14.19 -24.99
N TRP A 36 -1.88 13.71 -24.38
CA TRP A 36 -1.97 12.95 -23.12
C TRP A 36 -2.36 13.80 -21.92
N ASP A 37 -1.89 15.04 -21.84
CA ASP A 37 -2.34 15.99 -20.83
C ASP A 37 -3.86 16.23 -20.91
N ASP A 38 -4.36 16.47 -22.13
CA ASP A 38 -5.79 16.71 -22.35
C ASP A 38 -6.64 15.46 -22.08
N ILE A 39 -6.15 14.25 -22.45
CA ILE A 39 -6.86 13.00 -22.19
C ILE A 39 -6.98 12.74 -20.69
N ILE A 40 -5.88 12.76 -19.96
CA ILE A 40 -5.87 12.32 -18.57
C ILE A 40 -6.32 13.44 -17.62
N ASN A 41 -5.71 14.63 -17.68
CA ASN A 41 -6.04 15.71 -16.75
C ASN A 41 -7.37 16.41 -17.04
N LYS A 42 -7.86 16.37 -18.29
CA LYS A 42 -9.12 17.02 -18.67
C LYS A 42 -10.22 16.04 -19.06
N GLY A 43 -9.96 14.73 -18.98
CA GLY A 43 -10.92 13.68 -19.28
C GLY A 43 -11.34 13.61 -20.76
N GLN A 44 -10.54 14.18 -21.70
CA GLN A 44 -10.91 14.27 -23.12
C GLN A 44 -10.57 12.97 -23.87
N ILE A 45 -11.17 11.87 -23.45
CA ILE A 45 -10.90 10.53 -24.01
C ILE A 45 -11.16 10.45 -25.53
N ASP A 46 -12.03 11.28 -26.06
CA ASP A 46 -12.34 11.34 -27.51
C ASP A 46 -11.18 11.85 -28.38
N LEU A 47 -10.11 12.37 -27.78
CA LEU A 47 -8.85 12.66 -28.47
C LEU A 47 -8.11 11.38 -28.90
N ILE A 48 -8.47 10.21 -28.34
CA ILE A 48 -8.08 8.91 -28.90
C ILE A 48 -8.94 8.64 -30.14
N ASN A 49 -8.47 9.17 -31.28
CA ASN A 49 -9.14 9.11 -32.57
C ASN A 49 -8.14 9.12 -33.73
N THR A 50 -8.61 8.94 -34.93
CA THR A 50 -7.76 8.86 -36.13
C THR A 50 -7.00 10.16 -36.49
N THR A 51 -7.26 11.28 -35.83
CA THR A 51 -6.47 12.51 -35.98
C THR A 51 -5.13 12.38 -35.28
N ASN A 52 -5.13 11.89 -34.07
CA ASN A 52 -3.96 11.83 -33.19
C ASN A 52 -3.28 10.44 -33.16
N PHE A 53 -4.04 9.37 -33.42
CA PHE A 53 -3.57 7.98 -33.33
C PHE A 53 -3.68 7.28 -34.69
N ASP A 54 -2.78 6.32 -34.93
CA ASP A 54 -2.89 5.39 -36.06
C ASP A 54 -4.11 4.49 -35.85
N THR A 55 -4.79 4.08 -36.92
CA THR A 55 -5.95 3.17 -36.82
C THR A 55 -5.61 1.83 -36.16
N GLU A 56 -4.38 1.39 -36.34
CA GLU A 56 -3.83 0.14 -35.77
C GLU A 56 -2.96 0.43 -34.54
N ILE A 57 -3.23 1.51 -33.79
CA ILE A 57 -2.52 1.82 -32.55
C ILE A 57 -2.42 0.56 -31.69
N THR A 58 -1.24 0.28 -31.17
CA THR A 58 -0.97 -0.88 -30.37
C THR A 58 -0.39 -0.48 -29.02
N LEU A 59 -1.06 -0.83 -27.92
CA LEU A 59 -0.44 -0.87 -26.61
C LEU A 59 0.20 -2.25 -26.44
N VAL A 60 1.53 -2.28 -26.34
CA VAL A 60 2.27 -3.51 -26.09
C VAL A 60 2.12 -3.88 -24.64
N SER A 61 1.44 -4.97 -24.37
CA SER A 61 1.13 -5.46 -23.03
C SER A 61 1.16 -7.00 -22.96
N SER A 62 1.14 -7.54 -21.77
CA SER A 62 1.09 -8.98 -21.51
C SER A 62 -0.21 -9.31 -20.76
N PRO A 63 -0.87 -10.44 -21.03
CA PRO A 63 -0.49 -11.51 -21.97
C PRO A 63 -0.73 -11.18 -23.46
N GLU A 64 -1.57 -10.19 -23.77
CA GLU A 64 -1.93 -9.82 -25.13
C GLU A 64 -1.85 -8.30 -25.34
N ASN A 65 -1.52 -7.88 -26.56
CA ASN A 65 -1.52 -6.47 -26.93
C ASN A 65 -2.95 -5.95 -27.07
N VAL A 66 -3.15 -4.68 -26.72
CA VAL A 66 -4.38 -3.95 -27.06
C VAL A 66 -4.21 -3.29 -28.42
N VAL A 67 -5.01 -3.67 -29.40
CA VAL A 67 -4.86 -3.22 -30.80
C VAL A 67 -6.13 -2.49 -31.27
N GLY A 68 -5.92 -1.40 -32.01
CA GLY A 68 -6.97 -0.59 -32.61
C GLY A 68 -7.51 0.48 -31.67
N ILE A 69 -8.04 1.56 -32.28
CA ILE A 69 -8.46 2.77 -31.56
C ILE A 69 -9.52 2.49 -30.50
N GLU A 70 -10.53 1.71 -30.80
CA GLU A 70 -11.65 1.46 -29.87
C GLU A 70 -11.18 0.68 -28.62
N ASN A 71 -10.36 -0.36 -28.80
CA ASN A 71 -9.81 -1.13 -27.70
C ASN A 71 -8.84 -0.29 -26.88
N PHE A 72 -7.99 0.51 -27.53
CA PHE A 72 -7.04 1.40 -26.87
C PHE A 72 -7.77 2.47 -26.06
N LYS A 73 -8.84 3.05 -26.61
CA LYS A 73 -9.70 4.01 -25.92
C LYS A 73 -10.39 3.36 -24.71
N ALA A 74 -10.96 2.16 -24.86
CA ALA A 74 -11.59 1.41 -23.78
C ALA A 74 -10.61 1.09 -22.65
N TYR A 75 -9.36 0.75 -22.97
CA TYR A 75 -8.31 0.49 -21.99
C TYR A 75 -8.05 1.72 -21.12
N TYR A 76 -7.80 2.91 -21.71
CA TYR A 76 -7.53 4.12 -20.95
C TYR A 76 -8.78 4.70 -20.26
N GLN A 77 -9.97 4.38 -20.74
CA GLN A 77 -11.21 4.75 -20.06
C GLN A 77 -11.27 4.18 -18.63
N ASN A 78 -10.69 3.00 -18.37
CA ASN A 78 -10.63 2.42 -17.01
C ASN A 78 -9.87 3.32 -16.03
N TYR A 79 -8.83 4.03 -16.47
CA TYR A 79 -8.12 4.98 -15.62
C TYR A 79 -9.00 6.19 -15.27
N LEU A 80 -9.76 6.72 -16.24
CA LEU A 80 -10.64 7.88 -16.02
C LEU A 80 -11.88 7.54 -15.18
N THR A 81 -12.37 6.31 -15.24
CA THR A 81 -13.53 5.86 -14.45
C THR A 81 -13.12 5.29 -13.10
N GLY A 82 -11.95 4.69 -13.00
CA GLY A 82 -11.43 4.05 -11.79
C GLY A 82 -10.89 5.04 -10.75
N PHE A 83 -10.42 6.22 -11.22
CA PHE A 83 -9.75 7.18 -10.33
C PHE A 83 -10.41 8.55 -10.37
N SER A 84 -10.52 9.19 -9.19
CA SER A 84 -10.85 10.61 -9.02
C SER A 84 -9.61 11.41 -8.60
N ASP A 85 -9.71 12.73 -8.65
CA ASP A 85 -8.65 13.68 -8.26
C ASP A 85 -7.33 13.41 -8.98
N VAL A 86 -7.44 12.98 -10.25
CA VAL A 86 -6.31 12.57 -11.07
C VAL A 86 -5.39 13.74 -11.35
N THR A 87 -4.09 13.51 -11.15
CA THR A 87 -3.02 14.38 -11.62
C THR A 87 -2.03 13.55 -12.43
N PHE A 88 -1.83 13.97 -13.67
CA PHE A 88 -0.86 13.35 -14.59
C PHE A 88 0.19 14.37 -15.00
N ASN A 89 1.44 14.11 -14.61
CA ASN A 89 2.57 14.98 -14.93
C ASN A 89 3.52 14.30 -15.90
N ILE A 90 3.86 14.95 -16.99
CA ILE A 90 4.99 14.55 -17.83
C ILE A 90 6.23 15.19 -17.22
N VAL A 91 7.04 14.37 -16.55
CA VAL A 91 8.26 14.79 -15.83
C VAL A 91 9.37 15.13 -16.82
N ASP A 92 9.54 14.25 -17.83
CA ASP A 92 10.50 14.46 -18.92
C ASP A 92 10.02 13.76 -20.20
N VAL A 93 10.36 14.31 -21.35
CA VAL A 93 10.04 13.72 -22.64
C VAL A 93 11.12 14.06 -23.68
N PHE A 94 11.62 13.06 -24.33
CA PHE A 94 12.62 13.21 -25.38
C PHE A 94 12.39 12.19 -26.50
N GLY A 95 13.00 12.42 -27.65
CA GLY A 95 12.81 11.51 -28.78
C GLY A 95 13.82 11.70 -29.88
N GLN A 96 13.88 10.69 -30.75
CA GLN A 96 14.71 10.67 -31.94
C GLN A 96 14.00 9.90 -33.05
N ASN A 97 14.00 10.44 -34.26
CA ASN A 97 13.33 9.90 -35.43
C ASN A 97 11.83 9.73 -35.23
N ASP A 98 11.35 8.50 -35.09
CA ASP A 98 9.97 8.11 -34.87
C ASP A 98 9.71 7.60 -33.44
N LYS A 99 10.70 7.73 -32.55
CA LYS A 99 10.64 7.22 -31.18
C LYS A 99 10.57 8.37 -30.18
N ILE A 100 9.67 8.22 -29.20
CA ILE A 100 9.58 9.11 -28.06
C ILE A 100 9.68 8.26 -26.79
N VAL A 101 10.33 8.80 -25.77
CA VAL A 101 10.33 8.27 -24.40
C VAL A 101 9.71 9.34 -23.52
N LYS A 102 8.70 8.97 -22.76
CA LYS A 102 8.00 9.82 -21.80
C LYS A 102 8.21 9.26 -20.41
N HIS A 103 8.78 10.05 -19.50
CA HIS A 103 8.74 9.81 -18.06
C HIS A 103 7.56 10.57 -17.48
N TRP A 104 6.71 9.89 -16.73
CA TRP A 104 5.48 10.44 -16.19
C TRP A 104 5.25 10.02 -14.75
N ASN A 105 4.47 10.82 -14.03
CA ASN A 105 3.90 10.51 -12.74
C ASN A 105 2.37 10.55 -12.86
N PHE A 106 1.69 9.60 -12.23
CA PHE A 106 0.23 9.50 -12.15
C PHE A 106 -0.18 9.34 -10.70
N SER A 107 -1.06 10.22 -10.22
CA SER A 107 -1.64 10.15 -8.89
C SER A 107 -3.16 10.34 -8.94
N GLY A 108 -3.87 9.76 -7.96
CA GLY A 108 -5.32 9.85 -7.85
C GLY A 108 -5.86 8.95 -6.75
N THR A 109 -7.17 9.02 -6.52
CA THR A 109 -7.88 8.17 -5.56
C THR A 109 -8.68 7.10 -6.30
N HIS A 110 -8.49 5.83 -5.96
CA HIS A 110 -9.24 4.71 -6.56
C HIS A 110 -10.69 4.71 -6.02
N SER A 111 -11.57 5.38 -6.76
CA SER A 111 -12.95 5.69 -6.35
C SER A 111 -14.01 5.00 -7.19
N GLY A 112 -13.63 4.33 -8.29
CA GLY A 112 -14.52 3.59 -9.17
C GLY A 112 -13.99 2.20 -9.51
N ASP A 113 -14.68 1.48 -10.39
CA ASP A 113 -14.19 0.20 -10.90
C ASP A 113 -12.96 0.41 -11.80
N PHE A 114 -11.90 -0.36 -11.55
CA PHE A 114 -10.67 -0.35 -12.33
C PHE A 114 -10.35 -1.77 -12.80
N PHE A 115 -10.64 -2.08 -14.05
CA PHE A 115 -10.48 -3.42 -14.65
C PHE A 115 -11.16 -4.53 -13.83
N GLY A 116 -12.36 -4.29 -13.29
CA GLY A 116 -13.10 -5.24 -12.46
C GLY A 116 -12.68 -5.25 -10.99
N ILE A 117 -11.78 -4.37 -10.58
CA ILE A 117 -11.39 -4.18 -9.18
C ILE A 117 -12.32 -3.10 -8.59
N PRO A 118 -13.16 -3.42 -7.60
CA PRO A 118 -14.02 -2.44 -6.95
C PRO A 118 -13.22 -1.34 -6.25
N ALA A 119 -13.80 -0.14 -6.16
CA ALA A 119 -13.18 1.01 -5.50
C ALA A 119 -12.64 0.66 -4.11
N THR A 120 -11.35 0.91 -3.88
CA THR A 120 -10.69 0.67 -2.58
C THR A 120 -10.65 1.92 -1.70
N GLY A 121 -10.92 3.10 -2.26
CA GLY A 121 -10.78 4.39 -1.59
C GLY A 121 -9.33 4.79 -1.29
N LYS A 122 -8.36 4.02 -1.77
CA LYS A 122 -6.92 4.28 -1.58
C LYS A 122 -6.41 5.30 -2.58
N SER A 123 -5.47 6.13 -2.16
CA SER A 123 -4.73 7.02 -3.05
C SER A 123 -3.50 6.32 -3.59
N ILE A 124 -3.19 6.57 -4.86
CA ILE A 124 -1.99 6.11 -5.51
C ILE A 124 -1.13 7.29 -5.98
N ASP A 125 0.19 7.05 -6.06
CA ASP A 125 1.18 7.95 -6.61
C ASP A 125 2.31 7.10 -7.19
N VAL A 126 2.36 6.99 -8.54
CA VAL A 126 3.26 6.09 -9.25
C VAL A 126 3.98 6.77 -10.39
N ASP A 127 5.23 6.42 -10.57
CA ASP A 127 6.03 6.84 -11.71
C ASP A 127 6.07 5.75 -12.78
N GLY A 128 6.18 6.18 -14.04
CA GLY A 128 6.32 5.26 -15.14
C GLY A 128 7.03 5.86 -16.35
N VAL A 129 7.37 4.99 -17.27
CA VAL A 129 7.98 5.35 -18.56
C VAL A 129 7.18 4.73 -19.68
N THR A 130 6.89 5.52 -20.71
CA THR A 130 6.25 5.03 -21.95
C THR A 130 7.24 5.08 -23.09
N LEU A 131 7.40 3.97 -23.78
CA LEU A 131 8.07 3.89 -25.09
C LEU A 131 7.03 4.09 -26.20
N VAL A 132 7.25 5.05 -27.06
CA VAL A 132 6.31 5.44 -28.10
C VAL A 132 6.90 5.30 -29.50
N ARG A 133 6.09 4.85 -30.45
CA ARG A 133 6.39 4.90 -31.88
C ARG A 133 5.41 5.82 -32.59
N MET A 134 5.97 6.74 -33.38
CA MET A 134 5.20 7.65 -34.23
C MET A 134 5.17 7.16 -35.67
N LYS A 135 4.03 7.27 -36.33
CA LYS A 135 3.88 6.94 -37.73
C LYS A 135 3.07 8.05 -38.43
N ASN A 136 3.68 8.71 -39.40
CA ASN A 136 3.05 9.80 -40.14
C ASN A 136 2.47 10.94 -39.28
N GLY A 137 3.17 11.25 -38.15
CA GLY A 137 2.74 12.28 -37.20
C GLY A 137 1.63 11.86 -36.27
N LYS A 138 1.30 10.55 -36.21
CA LYS A 138 0.33 9.95 -35.28
C LYS A 138 1.00 9.00 -34.34
N ILE A 139 0.40 8.80 -33.17
CA ILE A 139 0.80 7.81 -32.18
C ILE A 139 0.41 6.44 -32.72
N ALA A 140 1.38 5.54 -32.92
CA ALA A 140 1.15 4.24 -33.54
C ALA A 140 1.42 3.05 -32.62
N GLN A 141 2.24 3.24 -31.60
CA GLN A 141 2.49 2.21 -30.58
C GLN A 141 2.89 2.88 -29.28
N GLU A 142 2.45 2.30 -28.19
CA GLU A 142 2.89 2.60 -26.82
C GLU A 142 3.24 1.33 -26.06
N GLN A 143 4.15 1.46 -25.10
CA GLN A 143 4.45 0.43 -24.13
C GLN A 143 4.78 1.11 -22.81
N ASP A 144 3.94 0.87 -21.81
CA ASP A 144 4.09 1.44 -20.49
C ASP A 144 4.89 0.50 -19.57
N PHE A 145 5.75 1.11 -18.76
CA PHE A 145 6.50 0.44 -17.69
C PHE A 145 6.30 1.23 -16.42
N MET A 146 5.83 0.56 -15.39
CA MET A 146 5.74 1.08 -14.02
C MET A 146 5.99 -0.07 -13.04
N ASP A 147 6.21 0.25 -11.77
CA ASP A 147 6.28 -0.76 -10.73
C ASP A 147 4.86 -1.22 -10.37
N ASN A 148 4.43 -2.32 -11.01
CA ASN A 148 3.11 -2.90 -10.77
C ASN A 148 2.95 -3.41 -9.33
N MET A 149 4.03 -3.80 -8.66
CA MET A 149 3.95 -4.24 -7.27
C MET A 149 3.62 -3.07 -6.36
N VAL A 150 4.32 -1.94 -6.51
CA VAL A 150 4.04 -0.70 -5.77
C VAL A 150 2.61 -0.22 -6.06
N PHE A 151 2.18 -0.23 -7.31
CA PHE A 151 0.82 0.14 -7.70
C PHE A 151 -0.24 -0.72 -6.98
N MET A 152 -0.07 -2.05 -7.00
CA MET A 152 -1.01 -2.98 -6.34
C MET A 152 -0.97 -2.86 -4.81
N GLN A 153 0.19 -2.57 -4.22
CA GLN A 153 0.32 -2.30 -2.78
C GLN A 153 -0.41 -1.01 -2.39
N GLN A 154 -0.25 0.06 -3.16
CA GLN A 154 -0.95 1.32 -2.91
C GLN A 154 -2.47 1.17 -3.05
N LEU A 155 -2.94 0.33 -3.97
CA LEU A 155 -4.36 -0.04 -4.07
C LEU A 155 -4.85 -0.90 -2.90
N GLY A 156 -3.95 -1.41 -2.04
CA GLY A 156 -4.29 -2.31 -0.94
C GLY A 156 -4.63 -3.73 -1.39
N LEU A 157 -4.24 -4.12 -2.61
CA LEU A 157 -4.50 -5.46 -3.18
C LEU A 157 -3.38 -6.45 -2.88
N LEU A 158 -2.20 -5.94 -2.54
CA LEU A 158 -1.08 -6.72 -2.04
C LEU A 158 -0.77 -6.28 -0.63
N SER A 159 -0.37 -7.24 0.18
CA SER A 159 0.16 -6.99 1.50
C SER A 159 1.50 -6.23 1.42
N ASN A 160 1.81 -5.48 2.47
CA ASN A 160 3.08 -4.78 2.60
C ASN A 160 4.00 -5.57 3.55
N PRO A 161 5.03 -6.28 3.05
CA PRO A 161 5.92 -7.08 3.89
C PRO A 161 6.58 -6.31 5.03
N GLN A 162 6.69 -4.98 4.91
CA GLN A 162 7.20 -4.12 5.99
C GLN A 162 6.28 -4.13 7.21
N ASN A 163 4.96 -4.31 7.01
CA ASN A 163 4.00 -4.37 8.12
C ASN A 163 4.26 -5.56 9.04
N LEU A 164 4.61 -6.72 8.49
CA LEU A 164 5.04 -7.88 9.30
C LEU A 164 6.26 -7.56 10.16
N SER A 165 7.27 -6.89 9.57
CA SER A 165 8.49 -6.52 10.30
C SER A 165 8.23 -5.55 11.43
N VAL A 166 7.32 -4.59 11.25
CA VAL A 166 6.92 -3.64 12.30
C VAL A 166 6.25 -4.38 13.45
N ILE A 167 5.30 -5.26 13.17
CA ILE A 167 4.57 -6.01 14.21
C ILE A 167 5.47 -7.03 14.89
N ASP A 168 6.34 -7.73 14.17
CA ASP A 168 7.33 -8.64 14.77
C ASP A 168 8.29 -7.88 15.71
N GLY A 169 8.76 -6.71 15.29
CA GLY A 169 9.57 -5.81 16.13
C GLY A 169 8.84 -5.35 17.39
N LEU A 170 7.56 -5.03 17.28
CA LEU A 170 6.70 -4.62 18.40
C LEU A 170 6.57 -5.77 19.43
N TYR A 171 6.31 -7.00 19.01
CA TYR A 171 6.24 -8.15 19.90
C TYR A 171 7.58 -8.47 20.57
N LYS A 172 8.70 -8.35 19.83
CA LYS A 172 10.05 -8.54 20.41
C LYS A 172 10.37 -7.48 21.45
N ALA A 173 10.01 -6.22 21.22
CA ALA A 173 10.17 -5.14 22.20
C ALA A 173 9.31 -5.37 23.44
N PHE A 174 8.06 -5.77 23.27
CA PHE A 174 7.16 -6.10 24.39
C PHE A 174 7.70 -7.26 25.23
N ALA A 175 8.23 -8.30 24.62
CA ALA A 175 8.77 -9.48 25.32
C ALA A 175 9.94 -9.15 26.25
N VAL A 176 10.69 -8.09 25.98
CA VAL A 176 11.81 -7.62 26.84
C VAL A 176 11.43 -6.40 27.70
N GLY A 177 10.16 -5.99 27.69
CA GLY A 177 9.67 -4.84 28.46
C GLY A 177 10.10 -3.47 27.90
N ASP A 178 10.56 -3.39 26.66
CA ASP A 178 10.87 -2.13 25.98
C ASP A 178 9.60 -1.42 25.52
N ILE A 179 8.83 -0.95 26.48
CA ILE A 179 7.57 -0.25 26.24
C ILE A 179 7.75 1.03 25.40
N PRO A 180 8.82 1.84 25.58
CA PRO A 180 9.08 2.99 24.70
C PRO A 180 9.13 2.62 23.22
N THR A 181 9.79 1.53 22.84
CA THR A 181 9.83 1.06 21.44
C THR A 181 8.44 0.62 20.98
N VAL A 182 7.66 -0.09 21.82
CA VAL A 182 6.27 -0.46 21.50
C VAL A 182 5.43 0.78 21.22
N LEU A 183 5.43 1.77 22.11
CA LEU A 183 4.68 3.02 21.95
C LEU A 183 5.17 3.82 20.75
N GLY A 184 6.48 3.81 20.49
CA GLY A 184 7.08 4.46 19.33
C GLY A 184 6.64 3.89 17.97
N ALA A 185 6.16 2.64 17.93
CA ALA A 185 5.58 2.04 16.73
C ALA A 185 4.13 2.50 16.46
N LEU A 186 3.45 3.08 17.46
CA LEU A 186 2.08 3.55 17.33
C LEU A 186 2.01 4.94 16.67
N ASN A 187 0.94 5.18 15.95
CA ASN A 187 0.58 6.51 15.45
C ASN A 187 0.04 7.36 16.62
N ASP A 188 0.26 8.67 16.59
CA ASP A 188 -0.23 9.61 17.63
C ASP A 188 -1.76 9.57 17.83
N LYS A 189 -2.49 9.08 16.83
CA LYS A 189 -3.94 8.92 16.85
C LYS A 189 -4.36 7.44 16.73
N VAL A 190 -3.52 6.51 17.16
CA VAL A 190 -3.87 5.08 17.15
C VAL A 190 -5.20 4.86 17.87
N VAL A 191 -6.05 4.02 17.28
CA VAL A 191 -7.31 3.57 17.87
C VAL A 191 -7.10 2.16 18.41
N TRP A 192 -7.11 2.02 19.73
CA TRP A 192 -6.82 0.74 20.40
C TRP A 192 -8.07 0.21 21.10
N ASN A 193 -8.47 -1.00 20.75
CA ASN A 193 -9.62 -1.67 21.33
C ASN A 193 -9.19 -2.99 22.01
N GLU A 194 -9.47 -3.10 23.28
CA GLU A 194 -9.45 -4.38 23.99
C GLU A 194 -10.71 -5.19 23.66
N ALA A 195 -10.68 -6.50 23.84
CA ALA A 195 -11.81 -7.38 23.55
C ALA A 195 -13.01 -7.06 24.45
N GLU A 196 -14.20 -7.10 23.89
CA GLU A 196 -15.44 -6.96 24.66
C GLU A 196 -15.50 -8.01 25.78
N GLY A 197 -15.85 -7.57 27.01
CA GLY A 197 -15.83 -8.42 28.20
C GLY A 197 -14.46 -8.55 28.89
N ASN A 198 -13.38 -8.01 28.30
CA ASN A 198 -12.13 -7.82 29.03
C ASN A 198 -12.25 -6.66 30.02
N ALA A 199 -11.74 -6.81 31.23
CA ALA A 199 -11.73 -5.74 32.23
C ALA A 199 -10.96 -4.48 31.78
N LEU A 200 -10.08 -4.59 30.79
CA LEU A 200 -9.36 -3.47 30.20
C LEU A 200 -10.17 -2.76 29.08
N ALA A 201 -11.32 -3.28 28.69
CA ALA A 201 -12.18 -2.66 27.68
C ALA A 201 -13.01 -1.50 28.20
N ASP A 202 -12.93 -1.18 29.49
CA ASP A 202 -13.68 -0.10 30.17
C ASP A 202 -13.34 1.31 29.65
N GLY A 203 -12.17 1.47 28.98
CA GLY A 203 -11.74 2.72 28.34
C GLY A 203 -11.80 2.71 26.82
N ASN A 204 -12.34 1.68 26.19
CA ASN A 204 -12.41 1.56 24.74
C ASN A 204 -13.22 2.70 24.08
N PRO A 205 -12.74 3.22 22.93
CA PRO A 205 -11.39 3.06 22.39
C PRO A 205 -10.37 3.93 23.13
N TYR A 206 -9.17 3.39 23.39
CA TYR A 206 -8.03 4.19 23.81
C TYR A 206 -7.43 4.89 22.60
N ILE A 207 -7.29 6.24 22.67
CA ILE A 207 -6.80 7.03 21.56
C ILE A 207 -5.41 7.57 21.87
N GLY A 208 -4.46 7.20 21.04
CA GLY A 208 -3.05 7.61 21.14
C GLY A 208 -2.22 6.79 22.13
N PRO A 209 -0.88 6.85 22.01
CA PRO A 209 0.06 6.04 22.80
C PRO A 209 -0.07 6.22 24.31
N ASP A 210 -0.30 7.44 24.80
CA ASP A 210 -0.40 7.72 26.25
C ASP A 210 -1.65 7.09 26.86
N ALA A 211 -2.76 7.05 26.14
CA ALA A 211 -3.98 6.39 26.59
C ALA A 211 -3.78 4.85 26.65
N VAL A 212 -3.07 4.28 25.67
CA VAL A 212 -2.72 2.85 25.65
C VAL A 212 -1.78 2.52 26.81
N LEU A 213 -0.76 3.35 27.05
CA LEU A 213 0.16 3.16 28.17
C LEU A 213 -0.57 3.14 29.50
N SER A 214 -1.35 4.16 29.80
CA SER A 214 -2.02 4.33 31.09
C SER A 214 -3.22 3.39 31.28
N GLY A 215 -4.00 3.20 30.23
CA GLY A 215 -5.24 2.42 30.28
C GLY A 215 -5.03 0.90 30.15
N VAL A 216 -3.96 0.48 29.48
CA VAL A 216 -3.71 -0.95 29.19
C VAL A 216 -2.40 -1.42 29.82
N PHE A 217 -1.24 -0.95 29.34
CA PHE A 217 0.05 -1.54 29.73
C PHE A 217 0.39 -1.36 31.22
N ALA A 218 0.13 -0.18 31.79
CA ALA A 218 0.36 0.06 33.20
C ALA A 218 -0.53 -0.82 34.09
N ARG A 219 -1.77 -1.07 33.68
CA ARG A 219 -2.70 -1.96 34.40
C ARG A 219 -2.31 -3.41 34.29
N ILE A 220 -1.84 -3.87 33.12
CA ILE A 220 -1.27 -5.22 32.94
C ILE A 220 -0.09 -5.39 33.89
N GLY A 221 0.85 -4.44 33.96
CA GLY A 221 2.01 -4.51 34.85
C GLY A 221 1.65 -4.47 36.33
N ALA A 222 0.58 -3.78 36.73
CA ALA A 222 0.11 -3.74 38.10
C ALA A 222 -0.62 -5.03 38.52
N ASP A 223 -1.39 -5.62 37.62
CA ASP A 223 -2.25 -6.78 37.93
C ASP A 223 -1.52 -8.13 37.86
N HIS A 224 -0.37 -8.23 37.22
CA HIS A 224 0.32 -9.50 36.96
C HIS A 224 1.75 -9.53 37.49
N GLU A 225 2.15 -10.68 38.02
CA GLU A 225 3.56 -10.98 38.33
C GLU A 225 4.40 -11.08 37.06
N TYR A 226 3.82 -11.69 36.04
CA TYR A 226 4.32 -11.69 34.66
C TYR A 226 3.15 -11.77 33.66
N PHE A 227 3.36 -11.21 32.46
CA PHE A 227 2.43 -11.29 31.35
C PHE A 227 3.23 -11.50 30.06
N ASN A 228 3.28 -12.74 29.60
CA ASN A 228 4.05 -13.14 28.43
C ASN A 228 3.13 -13.46 27.25
N LEU A 229 3.56 -13.07 26.07
CA LEU A 229 2.95 -13.46 24.82
C LEU A 229 3.78 -14.61 24.23
N SER A 230 3.14 -15.74 23.92
CA SER A 230 3.79 -16.93 23.38
C SER A 230 3.07 -17.48 22.16
N ASP A 231 3.74 -18.38 21.46
CA ASP A 231 3.18 -19.07 20.28
C ASP A 231 2.65 -18.06 19.23
N ILE A 232 3.44 -17.00 19.00
CA ILE A 232 3.07 -15.90 18.12
C ILE A 232 3.28 -16.33 16.67
N GLU A 233 2.19 -16.32 15.88
CA GLU A 233 2.21 -16.50 14.43
C GLU A 233 1.64 -15.24 13.77
N LEU A 234 2.40 -14.66 12.81
CA LEU A 234 1.99 -13.46 12.09
C LEU A 234 1.49 -13.84 10.72
N HIS A 235 0.31 -13.37 10.40
CA HIS A 235 -0.34 -13.56 9.10
C HIS A 235 -0.50 -12.21 8.42
N GLU A 236 0.16 -12.06 7.30
CA GLU A 236 0.03 -10.89 6.46
C GLU A 236 -1.36 -10.87 5.80
N MET A 237 -2.01 -9.72 5.85
CA MET A 237 -3.34 -9.52 5.26
C MET A 237 -3.34 -8.37 4.28
N SER A 238 -4.31 -8.32 3.38
CA SER A 238 -4.56 -7.16 2.54
C SER A 238 -4.99 -5.93 3.36
N ASN A 239 -5.07 -4.76 2.73
CA ASN A 239 -5.51 -3.50 3.37
C ASN A 239 -4.63 -3.03 4.54
N ASP A 240 -3.31 -3.25 4.44
CA ASP A 240 -2.35 -2.82 5.46
C ASP A 240 -2.62 -3.42 6.85
N GLN A 241 -3.10 -4.65 6.89
CA GLN A 241 -3.39 -5.36 8.13
C GLN A 241 -2.43 -6.53 8.37
N VAL A 242 -2.24 -6.83 9.66
CA VAL A 242 -1.54 -8.03 10.14
C VAL A 242 -2.41 -8.69 11.21
N LEU A 243 -2.73 -9.97 11.03
CA LEU A 243 -3.33 -10.77 12.09
C LEU A 243 -2.23 -11.50 12.83
N ALA A 244 -2.19 -11.40 14.16
CA ALA A 244 -1.35 -12.22 14.99
C ALA A 244 -2.23 -13.20 15.78
N THR A 245 -1.91 -14.49 15.71
CA THR A 245 -2.47 -15.50 16.62
C THR A 245 -1.44 -15.82 17.68
N LEU A 246 -1.84 -15.96 18.93
CA LEU A 246 -0.92 -16.10 20.05
C LEU A 246 -1.60 -16.65 21.32
N ARG A 247 -0.82 -16.83 22.37
CA ARG A 247 -1.33 -17.17 23.70
C ARG A 247 -0.83 -16.17 24.74
N TYR A 248 -1.72 -15.83 25.68
CA TYR A 248 -1.39 -15.11 26.90
C TYR A 248 -1.00 -16.10 27.97
N LYS A 249 0.24 -16.03 28.44
CA LYS A 249 0.73 -16.79 29.60
C LYS A 249 1.07 -15.82 30.71
N ALA A 250 0.23 -15.78 31.74
CA ALA A 250 0.31 -14.77 32.77
C ALA A 250 0.07 -15.38 34.18
N LYS A 251 0.45 -14.62 35.20
CA LYS A 251 0.15 -14.94 36.59
C LYS A 251 -0.37 -13.71 37.31
N LEU A 252 -1.55 -13.81 37.88
CA LEU A 252 -2.17 -12.71 38.62
C LEU A 252 -1.50 -12.48 39.96
N ASN A 253 -1.19 -11.22 40.30
CA ASN A 253 -0.66 -10.81 41.59
C ASN A 253 -1.64 -11.10 42.75
N LYS A 254 -2.92 -10.85 42.53
CA LYS A 254 -3.97 -10.89 43.54
C LYS A 254 -4.18 -12.28 44.11
N ASN A 255 -4.11 -13.32 43.33
CA ASN A 255 -4.50 -14.68 43.73
C ASN A 255 -3.55 -15.77 43.23
N GLY A 256 -2.47 -15.42 42.52
CA GLY A 256 -1.49 -16.36 41.99
C GLY A 256 -2.00 -17.27 40.87
N VAL A 257 -3.20 -17.02 40.35
CA VAL A 257 -3.83 -17.86 39.31
C VAL A 257 -3.06 -17.69 37.98
N LEU A 258 -2.78 -18.82 37.36
CA LEU A 258 -2.16 -18.87 36.04
C LEU A 258 -3.20 -18.72 34.97
N ILE A 259 -2.87 -17.93 33.93
CA ILE A 259 -3.64 -17.74 32.73
C ILE A 259 -2.88 -18.39 31.57
N ASP A 260 -3.60 -19.13 30.72
CA ASP A 260 -3.11 -19.67 29.45
C ASP A 260 -4.22 -19.54 28.41
N ALA A 261 -4.47 -18.29 27.97
CA ALA A 261 -5.61 -17.96 27.13
C ALA A 261 -5.19 -17.80 25.67
N GLN A 262 -6.00 -18.34 24.74
CA GLN A 262 -5.82 -18.04 23.33
C GLN A 262 -6.21 -16.60 23.02
N ALA A 263 -5.46 -15.98 22.12
CA ALA A 263 -5.71 -14.61 21.68
C ALA A 263 -5.42 -14.43 20.19
N ALA A 264 -6.02 -13.41 19.62
CA ALA A 264 -5.67 -12.90 18.31
C ALA A 264 -5.68 -11.37 18.35
N HIS A 265 -4.72 -10.78 17.67
CA HIS A 265 -4.59 -9.33 17.51
C HIS A 265 -4.71 -8.95 16.04
N LEU A 266 -5.64 -8.09 15.71
CA LEU A 266 -5.74 -7.48 14.39
C LEU A 266 -5.11 -6.10 14.44
N TRP A 267 -4.02 -5.94 13.70
CA TRP A 267 -3.27 -4.71 13.56
C TRP A 267 -3.61 -4.04 12.23
N THR A 268 -3.80 -2.73 12.23
CA THR A 268 -3.91 -1.91 11.03
C THR A 268 -2.76 -0.90 11.02
N LEU A 269 -2.05 -0.82 9.90
CA LEU A 269 -0.88 0.06 9.77
C LEU A 269 -1.11 1.08 8.66
N LYS A 270 -0.36 2.17 8.74
CA LYS A 270 -0.22 3.15 7.67
C LYS A 270 1.15 3.82 7.80
N ASP A 271 1.87 3.92 6.69
CA ASP A 271 3.18 4.58 6.63
C ASP A 271 4.17 4.06 7.70
N GLY A 272 4.17 2.74 7.94
CA GLY A 272 5.04 2.07 8.91
C GLY A 272 4.67 2.30 10.39
N LYS A 273 3.49 2.85 10.68
CA LYS A 273 2.95 3.06 12.02
C LYS A 273 1.65 2.31 12.23
N VAL A 274 1.44 1.80 13.43
CA VAL A 274 0.17 1.18 13.83
C VAL A 274 -0.88 2.29 14.02
N THR A 275 -1.97 2.23 13.25
CA THR A 275 -3.09 3.17 13.32
C THR A 275 -4.33 2.57 13.99
N GLY A 276 -4.39 1.23 14.08
CA GLY A 276 -5.50 0.52 14.72
C GLY A 276 -5.05 -0.79 15.34
N PHE A 277 -5.68 -1.14 16.44
CA PHE A 277 -5.52 -2.42 17.13
C PHE A 277 -6.88 -2.92 17.63
N GLN A 278 -7.15 -4.19 17.38
CA GLN A 278 -8.30 -4.89 17.93
C GLN A 278 -7.84 -6.20 18.57
N GLN A 279 -8.07 -6.34 19.85
CA GLN A 279 -7.84 -7.59 20.60
C GLN A 279 -9.07 -8.52 20.44
N TYR A 280 -8.78 -9.80 20.32
CA TYR A 280 -9.69 -10.90 20.52
C TYR A 280 -9.03 -11.87 21.49
N VAL A 281 -9.70 -12.26 22.57
CA VAL A 281 -9.15 -13.15 23.59
C VAL A 281 -10.27 -13.93 24.28
N ASP A 282 -9.94 -15.08 24.85
CA ASP A 282 -10.87 -15.83 25.72
C ASP A 282 -11.15 -15.03 27.00
N THR A 283 -12.09 -14.11 26.92
CA THR A 283 -12.47 -13.20 28.02
C THR A 283 -13.10 -13.95 29.18
N LYS A 284 -13.77 -15.10 28.93
CA LYS A 284 -14.32 -15.94 29.98
C LYS A 284 -13.21 -16.48 30.87
N GLN A 285 -12.13 -17.00 30.29
CA GLN A 285 -11.00 -17.51 31.06
C GLN A 285 -10.34 -16.38 31.87
N LEU A 286 -10.20 -15.17 31.32
CA LEU A 286 -9.64 -14.02 32.02
C LEU A 286 -10.51 -13.64 33.24
N ASP A 287 -11.83 -13.61 33.09
CA ASP A 287 -12.77 -13.28 34.14
C ASP A 287 -12.78 -14.36 35.24
N GLU A 288 -12.86 -15.62 34.86
CA GLU A 288 -12.79 -16.75 35.82
C GLU A 288 -11.47 -16.74 36.61
N ALA A 289 -10.33 -16.41 35.98
CA ALA A 289 -9.05 -16.30 36.66
C ALA A 289 -9.03 -15.16 37.69
N LYS A 290 -9.58 -14.01 37.38
CA LYS A 290 -9.68 -12.85 38.31
C LYS A 290 -10.60 -13.13 39.49
N ASN A 291 -11.69 -13.85 39.29
CA ASN A 291 -12.71 -14.15 40.31
C ASN A 291 -12.45 -15.41 41.12
N LYS A 292 -11.46 -16.22 40.71
CA LYS A 292 -11.10 -17.45 41.45
C LYS A 292 -10.54 -17.12 42.82
N GLN A 293 -11.27 -17.54 43.87
CA GLN A 293 -10.76 -17.47 45.25
C GLN A 293 -9.72 -18.58 45.46
N ILE A 294 -8.59 -18.24 46.06
CA ILE A 294 -7.66 -19.27 46.56
C ILE A 294 -8.39 -19.96 47.71
N ALA A 295 -8.64 -21.26 47.59
CA ALA A 295 -9.11 -22.06 48.71
C ALA A 295 -8.10 -21.88 49.86
N GLN A 296 -8.50 -21.18 50.91
CA GLN A 296 -7.72 -21.17 52.15
C GLN A 296 -7.64 -22.63 52.60
N GLY A 297 -6.45 -23.20 52.60
CA GLY A 297 -6.19 -24.53 53.17
C GLY A 297 -6.61 -24.49 54.62
N ASN A 298 -7.77 -25.03 54.92
CA ASN A 298 -8.13 -25.39 56.26
C ASN A 298 -7.16 -26.48 56.66
N GLY A 299 -6.10 -26.08 57.37
CA GLY A 299 -5.34 -26.99 58.19
C GLY A 299 -6.25 -27.51 59.28
N GLU A 300 -6.91 -28.63 59.00
CA GLU A 300 -7.41 -29.48 60.13
C GLU A 300 -6.21 -29.99 60.88
N ALA A 301 -5.93 -29.32 61.99
CA ALA A 301 -5.16 -29.90 63.06
C ALA A 301 -5.99 -31.07 63.63
N GLU A 302 -5.71 -32.30 63.22
CA GLU A 302 -6.16 -33.48 63.87
C GLU A 302 -5.59 -33.45 65.30
N ASN A 303 -6.43 -33.05 66.23
CA ASN A 303 -6.23 -33.30 67.64
C ASN A 303 -6.21 -34.83 67.89
N ARG A 304 -5.02 -35.43 68.01
CA ARG A 304 -4.87 -36.70 68.66
C ARG A 304 -4.87 -36.44 70.17
N THR A 305 -5.98 -36.70 70.79
CA THR A 305 -6.05 -37.02 72.21
C THR A 305 -6.43 -38.47 72.34
N GLU A 306 -5.52 -39.21 73.02
CA GLU A 306 -5.60 -40.56 73.67
C GLU A 306 -5.67 -41.76 72.73
#